data_72ad301d6501e99f67c5b3a1d7498920
#
_entry.id   72ad301d6501e99f67c5b3a1d7498920
#
_cell.length_a   1.000
_cell.length_b   1.000
_cell.length_c   1.000
_cell.angle_alpha   90.00
_cell.angle_beta   90.00
_cell.angle_gamma   90.00
#
_symmetry.space_group_name_H-M   'P 1'
#
loop_
_entity.id
_entity.type
_entity.pdbx_description
1 polymer ?
#
loop_
_entity_poly.entity_id
_entity_poly.type
_entity_poly.pdbx_seq_one_letter_code
_entity_poly.pdbx_strand_id
1 'polypeptide(L)'
;MAQQENTPVEPMDQTPVFRVNVVSRTTKAVNYRHRGGSTTVDMKGTSLMPEVTGKAKVEGKNGRLQVNVDLSKLGPASRVGPQFLTYVLWAITPEGRAQNLGEIVPGNDGKSSLDVTTDLQAFGLIVTAEPYFSVTRPSDAVVAENIIRQETKGFEEAIDAKFDMLEGGQYTIDMPAQQLPSATADPKTPLTLLEARNAVAIAKAAGAAHYAADSLQKAETYLARAEDYLKRKQGKTPIGTAARGATQMAEDARVLTLRRKEAERIANEKQAMLDKQQKAEAEAQASAEAEAQAKAQAEEGARKRAEAEADRATAEKAQAEAQLQQAQADAARAAAMAEQQKAEAEAERQRQAAAEAIRQKEEQRQRLLNQLNQVLETKDT
;
A
#
# COMPACT_ATOMS: atom_id res chain seq x y z
N MET A 1 -18.01 -31.28 44.88
CA MET A 1 -18.27 -29.86 44.53
C MET A 1 -16.95 -29.26 44.17
N ALA A 2 -16.67 -29.12 42.88
CA ALA A 2 -15.45 -28.51 42.33
C ALA A 2 -15.75 -27.05 42.04
N GLN A 3 -15.02 -26.14 42.69
CA GLN A 3 -15.06 -24.73 42.42
C GLN A 3 -14.37 -24.46 41.07
N GLN A 4 -15.11 -23.87 40.14
CA GLN A 4 -14.58 -23.29 38.91
C GLN A 4 -13.91 -21.97 39.28
N GLU A 5 -12.60 -21.88 39.10
CA GLU A 5 -11.85 -20.65 39.12
C GLU A 5 -12.23 -19.82 37.88
N ASN A 6 -12.84 -18.68 38.13
CA ASN A 6 -13.11 -17.65 37.13
C ASN A 6 -11.80 -16.91 36.86
N THR A 7 -11.10 -17.24 35.80
CA THR A 7 -10.00 -16.44 35.27
C THR A 7 -10.59 -15.21 34.62
N PRO A 8 -10.15 -13.99 34.98
CA PRO A 8 -10.59 -12.78 34.26
C PRO A 8 -10.01 -12.80 32.86
N VAL A 9 -10.90 -12.74 31.87
CA VAL A 9 -10.52 -12.54 30.47
C VAL A 9 -10.06 -11.09 30.34
N GLU A 10 -8.75 -10.87 30.20
CA GLU A 10 -8.23 -9.56 29.80
C GLU A 10 -8.83 -9.18 28.43
N PRO A 11 -9.33 -7.94 28.27
CA PRO A 11 -9.74 -7.47 26.95
C PRO A 11 -8.51 -7.42 26.06
N MET A 12 -8.45 -8.31 25.06
CA MET A 12 -7.48 -8.22 23.98
C MET A 12 -7.70 -6.89 23.28
N ASP A 13 -6.72 -6.01 23.39
CA ASP A 13 -6.60 -4.77 22.64
C ASP A 13 -6.44 -5.16 21.15
N GLN A 14 -7.59 -5.34 20.50
CA GLN A 14 -7.64 -5.59 19.06
C GLN A 14 -7.41 -4.26 18.35
N THR A 15 -6.17 -3.85 18.26
CA THR A 15 -5.75 -2.93 17.20
C THR A 15 -6.13 -3.61 15.89
N PRO A 16 -7.03 -3.04 15.06
CA PRO A 16 -7.39 -3.65 13.79
C PRO A 16 -6.13 -3.69 12.92
N VAL A 17 -5.55 -4.88 12.79
CA VAL A 17 -4.47 -5.12 11.84
C VAL A 17 -5.13 -5.15 10.47
N PHE A 18 -5.11 -4.03 9.76
CA PHE A 18 -5.54 -3.95 8.36
C PHE A 18 -4.56 -4.77 7.52
N ARG A 19 -4.88 -6.03 7.32
CA ARG A 19 -4.17 -6.87 6.34
C ARG A 19 -4.72 -6.49 4.96
N VAL A 20 -3.99 -5.66 4.24
CA VAL A 20 -4.20 -5.51 2.81
C VAL A 20 -3.74 -6.83 2.17
N ASN A 21 -4.68 -7.68 1.78
CA ASN A 21 -4.35 -8.87 1.03
C ASN A 21 -3.98 -8.45 -0.39
N VAL A 22 -2.71 -8.39 -0.67
CA VAL A 22 -2.19 -8.11 -2.00
C VAL A 22 -2.14 -9.42 -2.76
N VAL A 23 -2.99 -9.56 -3.77
CA VAL A 23 -2.95 -10.68 -4.70
C VAL A 23 -1.88 -10.39 -5.74
N SER A 24 -0.84 -11.21 -5.80
CA SER A 24 0.22 -11.05 -6.77
C SER A 24 -0.01 -11.97 -7.98
N ARG A 25 0.18 -11.42 -9.19
CA ARG A 25 0.07 -12.12 -10.47
C ARG A 25 1.34 -11.89 -11.28
N THR A 26 1.69 -12.85 -12.12
CA THR A 26 2.78 -12.71 -13.09
C THR A 26 2.20 -12.61 -14.50
N THR A 27 2.74 -11.75 -15.33
CA THR A 27 2.46 -11.66 -16.76
C THR A 27 3.77 -11.58 -17.54
N LYS A 28 3.71 -11.59 -18.85
CA LYS A 28 4.90 -11.49 -19.70
C LYS A 28 5.02 -10.08 -20.27
N ALA A 29 6.18 -9.46 -20.10
CA ALA A 29 6.50 -8.20 -20.74
C ALA A 29 7.22 -8.39 -22.06
N VAL A 30 7.04 -7.46 -22.97
CA VAL A 30 7.79 -7.34 -24.23
C VAL A 30 8.56 -6.04 -24.21
N ASN A 31 9.84 -6.10 -24.47
CA ASN A 31 10.69 -4.93 -24.67
C ASN A 31 10.62 -4.48 -26.14
N TYR A 32 10.07 -3.30 -26.36
CA TYR A 32 9.83 -2.71 -27.68
C TYR A 32 10.94 -1.75 -28.11
N ARG A 33 11.94 -1.49 -27.27
CA ARG A 33 12.91 -0.38 -27.37
C ARG A 33 13.78 -0.37 -28.63
N HIS A 34 13.98 -1.50 -29.27
CA HIS A 34 15.00 -1.62 -30.34
C HIS A 34 14.41 -1.81 -31.72
N ARG A 35 13.16 -1.44 -31.99
CA ARG A 35 12.55 -1.71 -33.29
C ARG A 35 11.79 -0.52 -33.87
N GLY A 36 12.25 -0.13 -35.07
CA GLY A 36 11.41 0.64 -35.98
C GLY A 36 10.26 -0.22 -36.52
N GLY A 37 9.04 0.33 -36.52
CA GLY A 37 7.84 -0.35 -37.02
C GLY A 37 6.88 -0.77 -35.91
N SER A 38 5.87 -1.55 -36.27
CA SER A 38 4.85 -2.04 -35.36
C SER A 38 5.01 -3.52 -35.05
N THR A 39 4.60 -3.92 -33.87
CA THR A 39 4.43 -5.32 -33.49
C THR A 39 3.03 -5.54 -32.91
N THR A 40 2.58 -6.79 -32.91
CA THR A 40 1.27 -7.15 -32.39
C THR A 40 1.44 -8.26 -31.36
N VAL A 41 0.72 -8.12 -30.25
CA VAL A 41 0.48 -9.18 -29.26
C VAL A 41 -1.00 -9.53 -29.24
N ASP A 42 -1.33 -10.78 -28.95
CA ASP A 42 -2.72 -11.17 -28.77
C ASP A 42 -3.19 -10.81 -27.36
N MET A 43 -4.48 -10.48 -27.25
CA MET A 43 -5.16 -10.34 -25.99
C MET A 43 -6.13 -11.52 -25.83
N LYS A 44 -6.01 -12.24 -24.71
CA LYS A 44 -6.83 -13.42 -24.41
C LYS A 44 -7.57 -13.25 -23.09
N GLY A 45 -8.83 -13.65 -23.09
CA GLY A 45 -9.66 -13.68 -21.89
C GLY A 45 -9.12 -14.67 -20.84
N THR A 46 -9.29 -14.27 -19.58
CA THR A 46 -9.00 -15.12 -18.41
C THR A 46 -10.20 -16.01 -18.06
N SER A 47 -10.09 -16.76 -16.95
CA SER A 47 -11.23 -17.55 -16.43
C SER A 47 -12.47 -16.72 -16.10
N LEU A 48 -12.30 -15.40 -15.83
CA LEU A 48 -13.43 -14.50 -15.56
C LEU A 48 -14.25 -14.17 -16.83
N MET A 49 -13.57 -14.06 -17.97
CA MET A 49 -14.17 -13.83 -19.27
C MET A 49 -13.45 -14.60 -20.39
N PRO A 50 -13.60 -15.94 -20.44
CA PRO A 50 -12.81 -16.78 -21.36
C PRO A 50 -13.09 -16.53 -22.85
N GLU A 51 -14.22 -15.92 -23.17
CA GLU A 51 -14.60 -15.62 -24.56
C GLU A 51 -13.91 -14.36 -25.13
N VAL A 52 -13.35 -13.51 -24.26
CA VAL A 52 -12.70 -12.29 -24.70
C VAL A 52 -11.48 -12.62 -25.57
N THR A 53 -11.40 -11.99 -26.71
CA THR A 53 -10.30 -12.08 -27.63
C THR A 53 -9.96 -10.70 -28.16
N GLY A 54 -8.72 -10.49 -28.55
CA GLY A 54 -8.32 -9.20 -29.09
C GLY A 54 -6.88 -9.17 -29.54
N LYS A 55 -6.42 -7.98 -29.89
CA LYS A 55 -5.06 -7.70 -30.32
C LYS A 55 -4.62 -6.35 -29.76
N ALA A 56 -3.36 -6.27 -29.40
CA ALA A 56 -2.72 -5.00 -29.09
C ALA A 56 -1.61 -4.75 -30.12
N LYS A 57 -1.72 -3.70 -30.90
CA LYS A 57 -0.69 -3.23 -31.81
C LYS A 57 0.14 -2.18 -31.09
N VAL A 58 1.45 -2.39 -31.01
CA VAL A 58 2.39 -1.45 -30.38
C VAL A 58 3.31 -0.90 -31.48
N GLU A 59 3.39 0.42 -31.57
CA GLU A 59 4.16 1.12 -32.59
C GLU A 59 4.96 2.28 -31.99
N GLY A 60 6.25 2.36 -32.34
CA GLY A 60 7.09 3.48 -31.96
C GLY A 60 6.75 4.75 -32.72
N LYS A 61 6.39 5.82 -32.02
CA LYS A 61 6.06 7.11 -32.64
C LYS A 61 6.62 8.26 -31.81
N ASN A 62 7.51 9.04 -32.40
CA ASN A 62 8.07 10.24 -31.77
C ASN A 62 8.68 10.00 -30.38
N GLY A 63 9.40 8.89 -30.21
CA GLY A 63 10.05 8.54 -28.92
C GLY A 63 9.13 7.92 -27.86
N ARG A 64 7.84 7.77 -28.16
CA ARG A 64 6.83 7.11 -27.33
C ARG A 64 6.34 5.84 -28.02
N LEU A 65 5.67 5.00 -27.26
CA LEU A 65 4.95 3.87 -27.85
C LEU A 65 3.44 4.20 -27.92
N GLN A 66 2.90 4.08 -29.12
CA GLN A 66 1.44 4.08 -29.34
C GLN A 66 0.95 2.65 -29.18
N VAL A 67 -0.06 2.45 -28.36
CA VAL A 67 -0.69 1.17 -28.13
C VAL A 67 -2.15 1.26 -28.56
N ASN A 68 -2.50 0.49 -29.60
CA ASN A 68 -3.86 0.35 -30.07
C ASN A 68 -4.37 -1.04 -29.70
N VAL A 69 -5.39 -1.10 -28.86
CA VAL A 69 -5.97 -2.35 -28.35
C VAL A 69 -7.40 -2.50 -28.86
N ASP A 70 -7.64 -3.58 -29.59
CA ASP A 70 -8.97 -3.99 -30.04
C ASP A 70 -9.38 -5.26 -29.29
N LEU A 71 -10.53 -5.21 -28.63
CA LEU A 71 -11.11 -6.36 -27.94
C LEU A 71 -12.48 -6.70 -28.53
N SER A 72 -12.83 -7.95 -28.46
CA SER A 72 -14.11 -8.50 -28.89
C SER A 72 -14.68 -9.41 -27.82
N LYS A 73 -16.02 -9.52 -27.79
CA LYS A 73 -16.79 -10.31 -26.81
C LYS A 73 -16.58 -9.85 -25.35
N LEU A 74 -16.23 -8.57 -25.17
CA LEU A 74 -16.12 -7.97 -23.85
C LEU A 74 -17.55 -7.62 -23.36
N GLY A 75 -18.05 -8.36 -22.39
CA GLY A 75 -19.35 -8.11 -21.75
C GLY A 75 -19.33 -6.89 -20.84
N PRO A 76 -20.46 -6.51 -20.23
CA PRO A 76 -20.48 -5.44 -19.24
C PRO A 76 -19.65 -5.83 -18.00
N ALA A 77 -18.94 -4.87 -17.41
CA ALA A 77 -18.06 -5.11 -16.25
C ALA A 77 -18.81 -5.67 -15.04
N SER A 78 -20.08 -5.33 -14.89
CA SER A 78 -20.96 -5.84 -13.84
C SER A 78 -21.17 -7.37 -13.85
N ARG A 79 -20.81 -8.07 -14.94
CA ARG A 79 -20.78 -9.54 -14.96
C ARG A 79 -19.69 -10.13 -14.07
N VAL A 80 -18.62 -9.40 -13.84
CA VAL A 80 -17.51 -9.82 -12.95
C VAL A 80 -17.88 -9.58 -11.49
N GLY A 81 -18.61 -8.51 -11.22
CA GLY A 81 -19.11 -8.16 -9.90
C GLY A 81 -19.90 -6.85 -9.92
N PRO A 82 -20.86 -6.67 -9.01
CA PRO A 82 -21.75 -5.50 -9.02
C PRO A 82 -21.03 -4.16 -8.77
N GLN A 83 -19.83 -4.21 -8.20
CA GLN A 83 -19.00 -3.03 -7.94
C GLN A 83 -18.29 -2.51 -9.19
N PHE A 84 -18.13 -3.34 -10.22
CA PHE A 84 -17.38 -2.97 -11.41
C PHE A 84 -18.29 -2.31 -12.46
N LEU A 85 -17.84 -1.17 -12.96
CA LEU A 85 -18.58 -0.37 -13.95
C LEU A 85 -17.87 -0.30 -15.29
N THR A 86 -16.56 -0.34 -15.29
CA THR A 86 -15.74 -0.12 -16.48
C THR A 86 -14.56 -1.08 -16.52
N TYR A 87 -13.77 -1.02 -17.58
CA TYR A 87 -12.51 -1.73 -17.71
C TYR A 87 -11.37 -0.74 -17.87
N VAL A 88 -10.21 -1.12 -17.36
CA VAL A 88 -8.99 -0.33 -17.48
C VAL A 88 -7.87 -1.19 -18.10
N LEU A 89 -7.21 -0.61 -19.09
CA LEU A 89 -6.00 -1.17 -19.68
C LEU A 89 -4.79 -0.75 -18.83
N TRP A 90 -3.95 -1.70 -18.51
CA TRP A 90 -2.73 -1.48 -17.75
C TRP A 90 -1.50 -1.93 -18.53
N ALA A 91 -0.42 -1.15 -18.40
CA ALA A 91 0.93 -1.60 -18.71
C ALA A 91 1.62 -2.00 -17.42
N ILE A 92 2.16 -3.23 -17.40
CA ILE A 92 2.92 -3.78 -16.28
C ILE A 92 4.38 -3.82 -16.65
N THR A 93 5.23 -3.07 -15.94
CA THR A 93 6.67 -3.06 -16.20
C THR A 93 7.35 -4.33 -15.68
N PRO A 94 8.56 -4.69 -16.14
CA PRO A 94 9.31 -5.84 -15.63
C PRO A 94 9.52 -5.78 -14.10
N GLU A 95 9.60 -4.58 -13.51
CA GLU A 95 9.71 -4.38 -12.06
C GLU A 95 8.37 -4.51 -11.31
N GLY A 96 7.29 -4.86 -12.03
CA GLY A 96 5.97 -5.06 -11.44
C GLY A 96 5.16 -3.78 -11.19
N ARG A 97 5.56 -2.63 -11.76
CA ARG A 97 4.79 -1.40 -11.64
C ARG A 97 3.64 -1.39 -12.65
N ALA A 98 2.43 -1.14 -12.17
CA ALA A 98 1.25 -0.99 -13.02
C ALA A 98 1.04 0.48 -13.38
N GLN A 99 0.84 0.78 -14.66
CA GLN A 99 0.46 2.08 -15.19
C GLN A 99 -0.92 1.97 -15.84
N ASN A 100 -1.87 2.77 -15.38
CA ASN A 100 -3.18 2.93 -16.01
C ASN A 100 -2.99 3.62 -17.39
N LEU A 101 -3.31 2.92 -18.47
CA LEU A 101 -3.21 3.45 -19.82
C LEU A 101 -4.51 4.09 -20.28
N GLY A 102 -5.66 3.67 -19.74
CA GLY A 102 -6.95 4.25 -20.08
C GLY A 102 -8.12 3.32 -19.91
N GLU A 103 -9.29 3.92 -20.00
CA GLU A 103 -10.57 3.26 -19.86
C GLU A 103 -10.98 2.53 -21.16
N ILE A 104 -11.49 1.32 -21.01
CA ILE A 104 -12.10 0.54 -22.08
C ILE A 104 -13.60 0.40 -21.79
N VAL A 105 -14.43 0.98 -22.65
CA VAL A 105 -15.88 0.87 -22.57
C VAL A 105 -16.35 -0.01 -23.73
N PRO A 106 -16.94 -1.19 -23.46
CA PRO A 106 -17.45 -2.06 -24.52
C PRO A 106 -18.68 -1.44 -25.20
N GLY A 107 -18.74 -1.54 -26.50
CA GLY A 107 -19.94 -1.25 -27.26
C GLY A 107 -21.03 -2.30 -27.01
N ASN A 108 -22.26 -2.03 -27.54
CA ASN A 108 -23.38 -2.96 -27.40
C ASN A 108 -23.13 -4.33 -28.08
N ASP A 109 -22.20 -4.40 -29.02
CA ASP A 109 -21.76 -5.61 -29.72
C ASP A 109 -20.59 -6.33 -29.01
N GLY A 110 -20.19 -5.84 -27.84
CA GLY A 110 -19.06 -6.38 -27.08
C GLY A 110 -17.69 -6.06 -27.69
N LYS A 111 -17.63 -5.14 -28.67
CA LYS A 111 -16.35 -4.67 -29.20
C LYS A 111 -15.92 -3.39 -28.50
N SER A 112 -14.64 -3.23 -28.40
CA SER A 112 -14.02 -2.00 -27.88
C SER A 112 -12.69 -1.76 -28.56
N SER A 113 -12.33 -0.51 -28.71
CA SER A 113 -11.03 -0.08 -29.19
C SER A 113 -10.52 1.05 -28.31
N LEU A 114 -9.23 0.99 -27.98
CA LEU A 114 -8.54 2.02 -27.22
C LEU A 114 -7.20 2.33 -27.88
N ASP A 115 -6.96 3.61 -28.14
CA ASP A 115 -5.70 4.12 -28.69
C ASP A 115 -5.05 5.04 -27.65
N VAL A 116 -3.89 4.67 -27.17
CA VAL A 116 -3.16 5.37 -26.11
C VAL A 116 -1.68 5.43 -26.39
N THR A 117 -0.98 6.32 -25.71
CA THR A 117 0.46 6.43 -25.76
C THR A 117 1.07 6.23 -24.39
N THR A 118 2.27 5.62 -24.38
CA THR A 118 3.06 5.44 -23.13
C THR A 118 4.52 5.74 -23.36
N ASP A 119 5.20 6.20 -22.31
CA ASP A 119 6.66 6.37 -22.31
C ASP A 119 7.39 5.08 -21.91
N LEU A 120 6.66 4.07 -21.43
CA LEU A 120 7.21 2.77 -21.10
C LEU A 120 7.73 2.07 -22.38
N GLN A 121 8.88 1.41 -22.27
CA GLN A 121 9.52 0.71 -23.39
C GLN A 121 9.42 -0.82 -23.28
N ALA A 122 9.26 -1.32 -22.04
CA ALA A 122 9.06 -2.74 -21.77
C ALA A 122 7.85 -2.90 -20.85
N PHE A 123 6.86 -3.66 -21.28
CA PHE A 123 5.65 -3.91 -20.48
C PHE A 123 4.84 -5.11 -20.98
N GLY A 124 4.09 -5.69 -20.06
CA GLY A 124 2.96 -6.56 -20.37
C GLY A 124 1.66 -5.79 -20.31
N LEU A 125 0.62 -6.29 -20.96
CA LEU A 125 -0.71 -5.67 -20.97
C LEU A 125 -1.71 -6.57 -20.24
N ILE A 126 -2.49 -5.97 -19.36
CA ILE A 126 -3.66 -6.60 -18.75
C ILE A 126 -4.85 -5.66 -18.81
N VAL A 127 -6.04 -6.23 -18.77
CA VAL A 127 -7.30 -5.51 -18.65
C VAL A 127 -8.01 -5.99 -17.39
N THR A 128 -8.38 -5.06 -16.53
CA THR A 128 -9.12 -5.34 -15.29
C THR A 128 -10.49 -4.70 -15.30
N ALA A 129 -11.44 -5.29 -14.58
CA ALA A 129 -12.72 -4.67 -14.28
C ALA A 129 -12.56 -3.75 -13.07
N GLU A 130 -13.04 -2.50 -13.17
CA GLU A 130 -12.79 -1.48 -12.17
C GLU A 130 -14.08 -0.72 -11.80
N PRO A 131 -14.16 -0.17 -10.57
CA PRO A 131 -15.31 0.62 -10.14
C PRO A 131 -15.39 2.00 -10.82
N TYR A 132 -14.29 2.50 -11.36
CA TYR A 132 -14.17 3.75 -12.11
C TYR A 132 -12.83 3.79 -12.87
N PHE A 133 -12.73 4.66 -13.87
CA PHE A 133 -11.63 4.68 -14.83
C PHE A 133 -10.28 5.17 -14.26
N SER A 134 -10.28 6.05 -13.24
CA SER A 134 -9.06 6.74 -12.78
C SER A 134 -8.32 6.01 -11.66
N VAL A 135 -8.63 4.73 -11.41
CA VAL A 135 -7.94 3.91 -10.42
C VAL A 135 -6.44 3.91 -10.64
N THR A 136 -5.68 3.95 -9.54
CA THR A 136 -4.20 4.01 -9.57
C THR A 136 -3.53 2.65 -9.38
N ARG A 137 -4.31 1.61 -9.04
CA ARG A 137 -3.84 0.21 -8.94
C ARG A 137 -4.87 -0.72 -9.56
N PRO A 138 -4.45 -1.77 -10.25
CA PRO A 138 -5.36 -2.75 -10.81
C PRO A 138 -6.04 -3.58 -9.72
N SER A 139 -7.31 -3.92 -9.95
CA SER A 139 -7.99 -4.96 -9.17
C SER A 139 -7.50 -6.35 -9.58
N ASP A 140 -7.81 -7.36 -8.76
CA ASP A 140 -7.59 -8.78 -9.09
C ASP A 140 -8.57 -9.32 -10.15
N ALA A 141 -9.55 -8.53 -10.55
CA ALA A 141 -10.54 -8.86 -11.57
C ALA A 141 -9.94 -8.72 -12.98
N VAL A 142 -8.85 -9.43 -13.26
CA VAL A 142 -8.20 -9.45 -14.58
C VAL A 142 -9.07 -10.22 -15.55
N VAL A 143 -9.59 -9.57 -16.57
CA VAL A 143 -10.49 -10.14 -17.59
C VAL A 143 -9.77 -10.53 -18.88
N ALA A 144 -8.64 -9.87 -19.19
CA ALA A 144 -7.81 -10.23 -20.35
C ALA A 144 -6.32 -9.91 -20.04
N GLU A 145 -5.45 -10.66 -20.70
CA GLU A 145 -3.99 -10.50 -20.63
C GLU A 145 -3.34 -10.73 -22.00
N ASN A 146 -2.16 -10.16 -22.19
CA ASN A 146 -1.43 -10.35 -23.43
C ASN A 146 -0.81 -11.73 -23.53
N ILE A 147 -0.84 -12.28 -24.74
CA ILE A 147 -0.11 -13.48 -25.13
C ILE A 147 0.88 -13.09 -26.23
N ILE A 148 2.16 -13.44 -26.01
CA ILE A 148 3.22 -13.19 -26.97
C ILE A 148 3.12 -14.24 -28.06
N ARG A 149 3.10 -13.78 -29.33
CA ARG A 149 3.16 -14.64 -30.52
C ARG A 149 4.61 -14.94 -30.91
N GLN A 150 4.80 -15.99 -31.68
CA GLN A 150 6.12 -16.27 -32.28
C GLN A 150 6.60 -15.14 -33.21
N GLU A 151 5.63 -14.44 -33.85
CA GLU A 151 5.93 -13.32 -34.76
C GLU A 151 6.00 -11.97 -34.04
N THR A 152 5.75 -11.93 -32.73
CA THR A 152 5.85 -10.68 -31.96
C THR A 152 7.28 -10.19 -32.01
N LYS A 153 7.49 -9.02 -32.58
CA LYS A 153 8.78 -8.36 -32.68
C LYS A 153 9.10 -7.66 -31.36
N GLY A 154 10.09 -8.13 -30.65
CA GLY A 154 10.54 -7.61 -29.37
C GLY A 154 11.30 -8.67 -28.60
N PHE A 155 11.90 -8.30 -27.48
CA PHE A 155 12.50 -9.24 -26.57
C PHE A 155 11.50 -9.52 -25.44
N GLU A 156 11.22 -10.80 -25.20
CA GLU A 156 10.42 -11.21 -24.05
C GLU A 156 11.25 -10.95 -22.78
N GLU A 157 10.71 -10.17 -21.88
CA GLU A 157 11.27 -9.95 -20.55
C GLU A 157 10.37 -10.61 -19.51
N ALA A 158 10.97 -11.39 -18.61
CA ALA A 158 10.26 -11.91 -17.46
C ALA A 158 9.87 -10.74 -16.54
N ILE A 159 8.68 -10.77 -16.00
CA ILE A 159 8.30 -9.87 -14.91
C ILE A 159 8.82 -10.50 -13.63
N ASP A 160 9.99 -10.06 -13.17
CA ASP A 160 10.66 -10.59 -11.98
C ASP A 160 9.94 -10.19 -10.69
N ALA A 161 9.26 -9.06 -10.69
CA ALA A 161 8.47 -8.61 -9.56
C ALA A 161 6.99 -8.97 -9.77
N LYS A 162 6.40 -9.59 -8.76
CA LYS A 162 4.96 -9.75 -8.71
C LYS A 162 4.33 -8.37 -8.59
N PHE A 163 3.46 -8.00 -9.54
CA PHE A 163 2.75 -6.75 -9.41
C PHE A 163 1.58 -6.89 -8.44
N ASP A 164 1.40 -5.83 -7.67
CA ASP A 164 0.40 -5.79 -6.62
C ASP A 164 -0.97 -5.42 -7.20
N MET A 165 -1.95 -6.28 -7.01
CA MET A 165 -3.35 -6.04 -7.34
C MET A 165 -4.16 -5.85 -6.07
N LEU A 166 -5.18 -5.03 -6.15
CA LEU A 166 -6.17 -4.93 -5.08
C LEU A 166 -7.16 -6.08 -5.22
N GLU A 167 -7.34 -6.87 -4.15
CA GLU A 167 -8.36 -7.91 -4.09
C GLU A 167 -9.74 -7.29 -4.33
N GLY A 168 -10.62 -7.97 -5.06
CA GLY A 168 -11.95 -7.46 -5.38
C GLY A 168 -12.72 -7.06 -4.12
N GLY A 169 -13.02 -5.77 -4.00
CA GLY A 169 -13.64 -5.18 -2.80
C GLY A 169 -12.69 -4.47 -1.84
N GLN A 170 -11.38 -4.50 -2.05
CA GLN A 170 -10.42 -3.76 -1.19
C GLN A 170 -10.38 -2.25 -1.45
N TYR A 171 -11.01 -1.76 -2.52
CA TYR A 171 -11.35 -0.34 -2.61
C TYR A 171 -12.23 0.10 -1.44
N THR A 172 -12.83 -0.84 -0.76
CA THR A 172 -13.90 -0.69 0.21
C THR A 172 -13.58 -1.46 1.49
N ILE A 173 -12.37 -1.31 2.04
CA ILE A 173 -12.01 -1.97 3.33
C ILE A 173 -13.10 -1.70 4.38
N ASP A 174 -13.71 -0.52 4.33
CA ASP A 174 -14.79 -0.11 5.23
C ASP A 174 -16.18 -0.05 4.55
N MET A 175 -16.31 -0.48 3.28
CA MET A 175 -17.57 -0.44 2.54
C MET A 175 -17.78 -1.73 1.74
N PRO A 176 -18.76 -2.58 2.08
CA PRO A 176 -19.11 -3.73 1.27
C PRO A 176 -19.49 -3.34 -0.17
N ALA A 177 -19.13 -4.17 -1.15
CA ALA A 177 -19.44 -3.92 -2.56
C ALA A 177 -20.92 -3.62 -2.83
N GLN A 178 -21.83 -4.21 -2.05
CA GLN A 178 -23.28 -4.01 -2.16
C GLN A 178 -23.73 -2.60 -1.74
N GLN A 179 -22.93 -1.87 -1.00
CA GLN A 179 -23.21 -0.49 -0.57
C GLN A 179 -22.72 0.56 -1.59
N LEU A 180 -21.99 0.13 -2.62
CA LEU A 180 -21.61 1.05 -3.68
C LEU A 180 -22.83 1.56 -4.45
N PRO A 181 -22.87 2.86 -4.78
CA PRO A 181 -23.99 3.44 -5.52
C PRO A 181 -24.29 2.77 -6.87
N SER A 182 -23.31 2.10 -7.47
CA SER A 182 -23.48 1.33 -8.71
C SER A 182 -24.41 0.13 -8.55
N ALA A 183 -24.49 -0.48 -7.36
CA ALA A 183 -25.35 -1.64 -7.12
C ALA A 183 -26.86 -1.32 -7.26
N THR A 184 -27.23 -0.05 -7.16
CA THR A 184 -28.60 0.46 -7.27
C THR A 184 -28.78 1.38 -8.48
N ALA A 185 -27.91 1.27 -9.48
CA ALA A 185 -27.88 2.20 -10.60
C ALA A 185 -29.12 2.11 -11.48
N ASP A 186 -29.70 3.27 -11.83
CA ASP A 186 -30.70 3.40 -12.89
C ASP A 186 -30.00 3.23 -14.24
N PRO A 187 -30.48 2.35 -15.13
CA PRO A 187 -29.94 2.16 -16.47
C PRO A 187 -29.90 3.44 -17.35
N LYS A 188 -30.68 4.46 -16.99
CA LYS A 188 -30.70 5.77 -17.67
C LYS A 188 -29.57 6.70 -17.20
N THR A 189 -28.91 6.40 -16.12
CA THR A 189 -27.81 7.21 -15.58
C THR A 189 -26.54 6.98 -16.42
N PRO A 190 -25.87 8.05 -16.89
CA PRO A 190 -24.62 7.92 -17.63
C PRO A 190 -23.54 7.17 -16.82
N LEU A 191 -22.78 6.30 -17.49
CA LEU A 191 -21.70 5.52 -16.89
C LEU A 191 -20.74 6.41 -16.08
N THR A 192 -20.28 7.51 -16.68
CA THR A 192 -19.35 8.45 -16.03
C THR A 192 -19.88 9.00 -14.70
N LEU A 193 -21.19 9.18 -14.56
CA LEU A 193 -21.80 9.64 -13.32
C LEU A 193 -21.87 8.52 -12.27
N LEU A 194 -22.10 7.29 -12.68
CA LEU A 194 -22.03 6.12 -11.79
C LEU A 194 -20.62 5.94 -11.25
N GLU A 195 -19.62 6.07 -12.11
CA GLU A 195 -18.20 6.03 -11.72
C GLU A 195 -17.85 7.13 -10.72
N ALA A 196 -18.33 8.35 -10.94
CA ALA A 196 -18.11 9.47 -10.02
C ALA A 196 -18.73 9.23 -8.65
N ARG A 197 -19.95 8.66 -8.61
CA ARG A 197 -20.60 8.26 -7.35
C ARG A 197 -19.78 7.23 -6.61
N ASN A 198 -19.30 6.21 -7.31
CA ASN A 198 -18.48 5.16 -6.72
C ASN A 198 -17.15 5.72 -6.19
N ALA A 199 -16.45 6.52 -6.99
CA ALA A 199 -15.17 7.11 -6.62
C ALA A 199 -15.29 7.97 -5.35
N VAL A 200 -16.31 8.84 -5.29
CA VAL A 200 -16.55 9.68 -4.09
C VAL A 200 -16.92 8.83 -2.88
N ALA A 201 -17.76 7.81 -3.05
CA ALA A 201 -18.14 6.91 -1.96
C ALA A 201 -16.92 6.15 -1.42
N ILE A 202 -16.07 5.62 -2.29
CA ILE A 202 -14.84 4.92 -1.93
C ILE A 202 -13.84 5.85 -1.24
N ALA A 203 -13.67 7.09 -1.74
CA ALA A 203 -12.80 8.07 -1.10
C ALA A 203 -13.27 8.41 0.33
N LYS A 204 -14.59 8.57 0.52
CA LYS A 204 -15.18 8.78 1.85
C LYS A 204 -14.95 7.60 2.78
N ALA A 205 -15.21 6.39 2.32
CA ALA A 205 -14.99 5.17 3.09
C ALA A 205 -13.51 4.99 3.44
N ALA A 206 -12.59 5.40 2.57
CA ALA A 206 -11.16 5.41 2.87
C ALA A 206 -10.79 6.40 4.00
N GLY A 207 -11.67 7.35 4.36
CA GLY A 207 -11.43 8.36 5.38
C GLY A 207 -10.93 9.70 4.84
N ALA A 208 -11.19 10.01 3.56
CA ALA A 208 -10.73 11.24 2.91
C ALA A 208 -11.25 12.51 3.58
N ALA A 209 -12.38 12.45 4.28
CA ALA A 209 -12.91 13.57 5.04
C ALA A 209 -11.93 14.08 6.12
N HIS A 210 -11.14 13.19 6.69
CA HIS A 210 -10.12 13.56 7.69
C HIS A 210 -8.77 13.86 7.04
N TYR A 211 -8.32 13.00 6.13
CA TYR A 211 -6.95 13.06 5.63
C TYR A 211 -6.79 13.91 4.35
N ALA A 212 -7.86 14.14 3.59
CA ALA A 212 -7.81 14.82 2.29
C ALA A 212 -9.06 15.67 2.02
N ALA A 213 -9.53 16.41 3.03
CA ALA A 213 -10.80 17.15 3.01
C ALA A 213 -10.95 18.06 1.79
N ASP A 214 -9.92 18.82 1.43
CA ASP A 214 -9.96 19.76 0.30
C ASP A 214 -10.19 19.05 -1.05
N SER A 215 -9.49 17.94 -1.26
CA SER A 215 -9.64 17.14 -2.49
C SER A 215 -11.01 16.47 -2.55
N LEU A 216 -11.48 15.95 -1.41
CA LEU A 216 -12.81 15.37 -1.30
C LEU A 216 -13.91 16.42 -1.58
N GLN A 217 -13.79 17.62 -1.01
CA GLN A 217 -14.74 18.70 -1.23
C GLN A 217 -14.82 19.10 -2.70
N LYS A 218 -13.67 19.15 -3.39
CA LYS A 218 -13.66 19.38 -4.84
C LYS A 218 -14.38 18.26 -5.60
N ALA A 219 -14.11 17.01 -5.24
CA ALA A 219 -14.80 15.86 -5.84
C ALA A 219 -16.32 15.94 -5.66
N GLU A 220 -16.79 16.24 -4.44
CA GLU A 220 -18.21 16.41 -4.14
C GLU A 220 -18.84 17.58 -4.90
N THR A 221 -18.11 18.69 -5.05
CA THR A 221 -18.57 19.84 -5.81
C THR A 221 -18.76 19.49 -7.29
N TYR A 222 -17.82 18.76 -7.88
CA TYR A 222 -17.94 18.26 -9.26
C TYR A 222 -19.07 17.25 -9.40
N LEU A 223 -19.22 16.35 -8.44
CA LEU A 223 -20.31 15.36 -8.43
C LEU A 223 -21.67 16.06 -8.35
N ALA A 224 -21.85 17.00 -7.43
CA ALA A 224 -23.08 17.78 -7.30
C ALA A 224 -23.41 18.53 -8.59
N ARG A 225 -22.41 19.08 -9.28
CA ARG A 225 -22.59 19.73 -10.58
C ARG A 225 -23.05 18.74 -11.66
N ALA A 226 -22.46 17.54 -11.71
CA ALA A 226 -22.87 16.51 -12.65
C ALA A 226 -24.30 16.04 -12.40
N GLU A 227 -24.70 15.89 -11.14
CA GLU A 227 -26.08 15.57 -10.74
C GLU A 227 -27.07 16.68 -11.10
N ASP A 228 -26.71 17.95 -10.92
CA ASP A 228 -27.55 19.09 -11.33
C ASP A 228 -27.73 19.12 -12.85
N TYR A 229 -26.67 18.89 -13.62
CA TYR A 229 -26.73 18.79 -15.08
C TYR A 229 -27.64 17.65 -15.53
N LEU A 230 -27.60 16.49 -14.85
CA LEU A 230 -28.53 15.39 -15.14
C LEU A 230 -29.98 15.79 -14.86
N LYS A 231 -30.25 16.39 -13.68
CA LYS A 231 -31.59 16.87 -13.30
C LYS A 231 -32.16 17.89 -14.31
N ARG A 232 -31.31 18.77 -14.80
CA ARG A 232 -31.69 19.77 -15.82
C ARG A 232 -31.72 19.20 -17.25
N LYS A 233 -31.51 17.89 -17.42
CA LYS A 233 -31.46 17.20 -18.69
C LYS A 233 -30.48 17.83 -19.70
N GLN A 234 -29.35 18.32 -19.19
CA GLN A 234 -28.27 18.80 -20.04
C GLN A 234 -27.65 17.63 -20.80
N GLY A 235 -27.03 17.89 -21.93
CA GLY A 235 -26.46 16.85 -22.77
C GLY A 235 -25.38 16.02 -22.08
N LYS A 236 -25.01 14.89 -22.68
CA LYS A 236 -24.04 13.94 -22.12
C LYS A 236 -22.66 14.56 -21.83
N THR A 237 -22.23 15.53 -22.67
CA THR A 237 -20.89 16.14 -22.53
C THR A 237 -20.71 16.93 -21.24
N PRO A 238 -21.57 17.90 -20.85
CA PRO A 238 -21.38 18.62 -19.58
C PRO A 238 -21.48 17.69 -18.37
N ILE A 239 -22.39 16.71 -18.40
CA ILE A 239 -22.48 15.69 -17.32
C ILE A 239 -21.17 14.90 -17.22
N GLY A 240 -20.69 14.37 -18.34
CA GLY A 240 -19.46 13.56 -18.39
C GLY A 240 -18.23 14.34 -17.96
N THR A 241 -18.09 15.59 -18.38
CA THR A 241 -16.95 16.44 -17.98
C THR A 241 -16.93 16.67 -16.47
N ALA A 242 -18.06 17.04 -15.89
CA ALA A 242 -18.16 17.24 -14.44
C ALA A 242 -17.94 15.91 -13.67
N ALA A 243 -18.54 14.82 -14.14
CA ALA A 243 -18.40 13.51 -13.52
C ALA A 243 -16.95 13.01 -13.56
N ARG A 244 -16.25 13.13 -14.70
CA ARG A 244 -14.83 12.77 -14.80
C ARG A 244 -13.96 13.61 -13.85
N GLY A 245 -14.25 14.90 -13.71
CA GLY A 245 -13.58 15.75 -12.71
C GLY A 245 -13.81 15.26 -11.27
N ALA A 246 -15.04 14.86 -10.95
CA ALA A 246 -15.37 14.28 -9.65
C ALA A 246 -14.58 12.98 -9.38
N THR A 247 -14.55 12.08 -10.36
CA THR A 247 -13.83 10.79 -10.26
C THR A 247 -12.33 11.00 -10.02
N GLN A 248 -11.72 11.92 -10.79
CA GLN A 248 -10.28 12.20 -10.62
C GLN A 248 -9.97 12.80 -9.26
N MET A 249 -10.72 13.81 -8.82
CA MET A 249 -10.52 14.44 -7.51
C MET A 249 -10.78 13.45 -6.35
N ALA A 250 -11.72 12.53 -6.51
CA ALA A 250 -12.00 11.51 -5.53
C ALA A 250 -10.85 10.49 -5.42
N GLU A 251 -10.29 10.06 -6.55
CA GLU A 251 -9.13 9.17 -6.54
C GLU A 251 -7.90 9.86 -5.94
N ASP A 252 -7.66 11.12 -6.27
CA ASP A 252 -6.60 11.93 -5.68
C ASP A 252 -6.77 12.02 -4.15
N ALA A 253 -8.00 12.24 -3.68
CA ALA A 253 -8.33 12.27 -2.25
C ALA A 253 -8.07 10.91 -1.59
N ARG A 254 -8.46 9.80 -2.24
CA ARG A 254 -8.23 8.45 -1.74
C ARG A 254 -6.73 8.14 -1.64
N VAL A 255 -5.97 8.40 -2.68
CA VAL A 255 -4.52 8.16 -2.71
C VAL A 255 -3.80 8.99 -1.65
N LEU A 256 -4.16 10.27 -1.50
CA LEU A 256 -3.59 11.13 -0.46
C LEU A 256 -3.93 10.63 0.94
N THR A 257 -5.16 10.15 1.13
CA THR A 257 -5.60 9.54 2.39
C THR A 257 -4.76 8.32 2.76
N LEU A 258 -4.59 7.39 1.83
CA LEU A 258 -3.78 6.19 2.07
C LEU A 258 -2.34 6.53 2.41
N ARG A 259 -1.75 7.51 1.73
CA ARG A 259 -0.39 7.99 2.03
C ARG A 259 -0.26 8.59 3.42
N ARG A 260 -1.24 9.40 3.84
CA ARG A 260 -1.22 10.04 5.15
C ARG A 260 -1.46 9.05 6.28
N LYS A 261 -2.39 8.11 6.09
CA LYS A 261 -2.61 7.00 7.04
C LYS A 261 -1.35 6.17 7.23
N GLU A 262 -0.66 5.84 6.14
CA GLU A 262 0.58 5.06 6.21
C GLU A 262 1.70 5.84 6.91
N ALA A 263 1.85 7.14 6.60
CA ALA A 263 2.82 7.99 7.27
C ALA A 263 2.52 8.12 8.78
N GLU A 264 1.25 8.26 9.16
CA GLU A 264 0.82 8.30 10.55
C GLU A 264 1.09 6.96 11.26
N ARG A 265 0.78 5.82 10.61
CA ARG A 265 1.09 4.49 11.14
C ARG A 265 2.59 4.35 11.45
N ILE A 266 3.45 4.71 10.48
CA ILE A 266 4.90 4.67 10.64
C ILE A 266 5.36 5.60 11.78
N ALA A 267 4.79 6.79 11.88
CA ALA A 267 5.12 7.73 12.95
C ALA A 267 4.72 7.20 14.32
N ASN A 268 3.53 6.63 14.44
CA ASN A 268 3.01 6.04 15.68
C ASN A 268 3.83 4.81 16.10
N GLU A 269 4.19 3.92 15.16
CA GLU A 269 5.06 2.79 15.44
C GLU A 269 6.44 3.23 15.94
N LYS A 270 7.02 4.24 15.29
CA LYS A 270 8.30 4.82 15.70
C LYS A 270 8.20 5.42 17.12
N GLN A 271 7.14 6.16 17.39
CA GLN A 271 6.92 6.75 18.72
C GLN A 271 6.75 5.67 19.79
N ALA A 272 5.93 4.65 19.51
CA ALA A 272 5.74 3.52 20.43
C ALA A 272 7.06 2.75 20.71
N MET A 273 7.93 2.61 19.70
CA MET A 273 9.25 2.01 19.89
C MET A 273 10.14 2.89 20.79
N LEU A 274 10.13 4.21 20.58
CA LEU A 274 10.88 5.16 21.42
C LEU A 274 10.38 5.15 22.87
N ASP A 275 9.07 5.19 23.05
CA ASP A 275 8.45 5.14 24.38
C ASP A 275 8.81 3.84 25.12
N LYS A 276 8.76 2.71 24.42
CA LYS A 276 9.16 1.41 24.96
C LYS A 276 10.63 1.39 25.34
N GLN A 277 11.48 1.98 24.52
CA GLN A 277 12.92 2.08 24.81
C GLN A 277 13.18 2.96 26.05
N GLN A 278 12.56 4.15 26.10
CA GLN A 278 12.70 5.06 27.24
C GLN A 278 12.19 4.42 28.55
N LYS A 279 11.08 3.68 28.46
CA LYS A 279 10.54 2.95 29.61
C LYS A 279 11.51 1.85 30.09
N ALA A 280 12.08 1.09 29.15
CA ALA A 280 13.06 0.06 29.47
C ALA A 280 14.36 0.65 30.06
N GLU A 281 14.82 1.77 29.53
CA GLU A 281 15.98 2.50 30.06
C GLU A 281 15.70 3.05 31.47
N ALA A 282 14.51 3.62 31.69
CA ALA A 282 14.11 4.12 33.01
C ALA A 282 13.97 2.98 34.04
N GLU A 283 13.39 1.83 33.65
CA GLU A 283 13.30 0.65 34.50
C GLU A 283 14.68 0.07 34.82
N ALA A 284 15.58 0.03 33.82
CA ALA A 284 16.96 -0.39 34.02
C ALA A 284 17.75 0.54 34.97
N GLN A 285 17.57 1.86 34.82
CA GLN A 285 18.16 2.86 35.73
C GLN A 285 17.59 2.73 37.14
N ALA A 286 16.27 2.61 37.29
CA ALA A 286 15.64 2.44 38.60
C ALA A 286 16.07 1.15 39.29
N SER A 287 16.24 0.04 38.54
CA SER A 287 16.76 -1.21 39.08
C SER A 287 18.21 -1.10 39.49
N ALA A 288 19.05 -0.42 38.68
CA ALA A 288 20.45 -0.16 39.00
C ALA A 288 20.61 0.74 40.22
N GLU A 289 19.78 1.78 40.36
CA GLU A 289 19.74 2.64 41.53
C GLU A 289 19.28 1.87 42.80
N ALA A 290 18.25 1.03 42.68
CA ALA A 290 17.75 0.20 43.77
C ALA A 290 18.82 -0.82 44.22
N GLU A 291 19.54 -1.45 43.29
CA GLU A 291 20.65 -2.33 43.57
C GLU A 291 21.83 -1.58 44.23
N ALA A 292 22.16 -0.38 43.76
CA ALA A 292 23.19 0.46 44.33
C ALA A 292 22.81 0.89 45.75
N GLN A 293 21.58 1.29 46.00
CA GLN A 293 21.07 1.62 47.32
C GLN A 293 21.04 0.39 48.26
N ALA A 294 20.60 -0.76 47.77
CA ALA A 294 20.60 -2.00 48.55
C ALA A 294 22.03 -2.43 48.91
N LYS A 295 23.01 -2.25 47.99
CA LYS A 295 24.43 -2.48 48.28
C LYS A 295 25.00 -1.50 49.28
N ALA A 296 24.70 -0.21 49.12
CA ALA A 296 25.14 0.80 50.08
C ALA A 296 24.59 0.53 51.50
N GLN A 297 23.33 0.15 51.62
CA GLN A 297 22.73 -0.25 52.89
C GLN A 297 23.34 -1.57 53.43
N ALA A 298 23.61 -2.52 52.53
CA ALA A 298 24.28 -3.76 52.92
C ALA A 298 25.73 -3.52 53.35
N GLU A 299 26.46 -2.62 52.62
CA GLU A 299 27.83 -2.22 53.03
C GLU A 299 27.82 -1.45 54.36
N GLU A 300 26.84 -0.52 54.55
CA GLU A 300 26.69 0.18 55.83
C GLU A 300 26.35 -0.80 56.99
N GLY A 301 25.45 -1.75 56.71
CA GLY A 301 25.11 -2.82 57.63
C GLY A 301 26.32 -3.76 57.94
N ALA A 302 27.09 -4.09 56.90
CA ALA A 302 28.31 -4.88 57.04
C ALA A 302 29.41 -4.12 57.82
N ARG A 303 29.54 -2.81 57.55
CA ARG A 303 30.47 -1.94 58.26
C ARG A 303 30.12 -1.79 59.73
N LYS A 304 28.83 -1.59 60.07
CA LYS A 304 28.35 -1.56 61.47
C LYS A 304 28.54 -2.91 62.15
N ARG A 305 28.41 -4.02 61.42
CA ARG A 305 28.68 -5.36 61.94
C ARG A 305 30.18 -5.61 62.11
N ALA A 306 31.00 -5.15 61.14
CA ALA A 306 32.45 -5.25 61.22
C ALA A 306 33.04 -4.37 62.35
N GLU A 307 32.45 -3.17 62.59
CA GLU A 307 32.80 -2.35 63.78
C GLU A 307 32.38 -3.03 65.05
N ALA A 308 31.25 -3.76 65.08
CA ALA A 308 30.84 -4.56 66.27
C ALA A 308 31.66 -5.88 66.47
N GLU A 309 32.21 -6.41 65.37
CA GLU A 309 33.03 -7.61 65.35
C GLU A 309 34.54 -7.30 65.33
N ALA A 310 34.96 -6.04 65.12
CA ALA A 310 36.36 -5.60 65.18
C ALA A 310 36.98 -5.86 66.54
N ASP A 311 36.17 -6.02 67.58
CA ASP A 311 36.62 -6.51 68.93
C ASP A 311 36.84 -8.02 68.96
N ARG A 312 36.65 -8.73 67.86
CA ARG A 312 36.90 -10.19 67.81
C ARG A 312 37.73 -10.58 66.60
N ALA A 313 38.77 -11.35 66.82
CA ALA A 313 39.85 -11.75 65.92
C ALA A 313 39.43 -12.54 64.62
N THR A 314 38.24 -12.29 64.05
CA THR A 314 37.77 -12.98 62.86
C THR A 314 37.58 -12.05 61.64
N ALA A 315 37.89 -10.73 61.73
CA ALA A 315 37.64 -9.72 60.70
C ALA A 315 38.41 -9.89 59.37
N GLU A 316 39.59 -10.48 59.38
CA GLU A 316 40.42 -10.64 58.17
C GLU A 316 39.81 -11.65 57.14
N LYS A 317 39.19 -12.73 57.61
CA LYS A 317 38.61 -13.75 56.74
C LYS A 317 37.29 -13.22 56.06
N ALA A 318 36.49 -12.50 56.83
CA ALA A 318 35.27 -11.93 56.34
C ALA A 318 35.52 -10.79 55.28
N GLN A 319 36.59 -10.02 55.46
CA GLN A 319 37.00 -8.97 54.56
C GLN A 319 37.52 -9.53 53.21
N ALA A 320 38.22 -10.64 53.20
CA ALA A 320 38.72 -11.32 52.00
C ALA A 320 37.56 -11.95 51.15
N GLU A 321 36.57 -12.54 51.82
CA GLU A 321 35.40 -13.11 51.15
C GLU A 321 34.49 -12.01 50.54
N ALA A 322 34.32 -10.88 51.22
CA ALA A 322 33.53 -9.75 50.70
C ALA A 322 34.18 -9.10 49.47
N GLN A 323 35.52 -8.97 49.44
CA GLN A 323 36.22 -8.45 48.25
C GLN A 323 36.14 -9.38 47.05
N LEU A 324 36.18 -10.70 47.24
CA LEU A 324 36.05 -11.68 46.19
C LEU A 324 34.62 -11.67 45.55
N GLN A 325 33.60 -11.56 46.37
CA GLN A 325 32.24 -11.44 45.90
C GLN A 325 31.99 -10.13 45.13
N GLN A 326 32.60 -9.05 45.56
CA GLN A 326 32.49 -7.77 44.86
C GLN A 326 33.17 -7.81 43.49
N ALA A 327 34.37 -8.39 43.39
CA ALA A 327 35.05 -8.55 42.11
C ALA A 327 34.30 -9.46 41.13
N GLN A 328 33.64 -10.52 41.63
CA GLN A 328 32.79 -11.38 40.81
C GLN A 328 31.50 -10.67 40.35
N ALA A 329 30.89 -9.86 41.20
CA ALA A 329 29.71 -9.07 40.85
C ALA A 329 30.04 -7.97 39.86
N ASP A 330 31.21 -7.35 39.94
CA ASP A 330 31.63 -6.31 39.00
C ASP A 330 32.01 -6.90 37.63
N ALA A 331 32.58 -8.09 37.59
CA ALA A 331 32.80 -8.83 36.35
C ALA A 331 31.50 -9.26 35.67
N ALA A 332 30.49 -9.67 36.43
CA ALA A 332 29.17 -10.01 35.90
C ALA A 332 28.40 -8.76 35.36
N ARG A 333 28.57 -7.61 36.02
CA ARG A 333 28.01 -6.34 35.56
C ARG A 333 28.64 -5.83 34.24
N ALA A 334 29.98 -5.96 34.16
CA ALA A 334 30.70 -5.60 32.93
C ALA A 334 30.27 -6.47 31.74
N ALA A 335 30.01 -7.75 31.98
CA ALA A 335 29.51 -8.67 30.94
C ALA A 335 28.07 -8.31 30.50
N ALA A 336 27.18 -8.01 31.45
CA ALA A 336 25.81 -7.61 31.15
C ALA A 336 25.71 -6.26 30.40
N MET A 337 26.54 -5.26 30.76
CA MET A 337 26.61 -3.99 30.03
C MET A 337 27.17 -4.15 28.61
N ALA A 338 28.15 -5.04 28.43
CA ALA A 338 28.69 -5.31 27.09
C ALA A 338 27.67 -6.01 26.18
N GLU A 339 26.82 -6.86 26.74
CA GLU A 339 25.75 -7.52 25.98
C GLU A 339 24.62 -6.54 25.62
N GLN A 340 24.29 -5.63 26.53
CA GLN A 340 23.29 -4.57 26.26
C GLN A 340 23.76 -3.60 25.16
N GLN A 341 25.02 -3.17 25.20
CA GLN A 341 25.59 -2.32 24.14
C GLN A 341 25.63 -2.99 22.76
N LYS A 342 25.87 -4.30 22.73
CA LYS A 342 25.78 -5.05 21.46
C LYS A 342 24.35 -5.09 20.91
N ALA A 343 23.37 -5.35 21.77
CA ALA A 343 21.95 -5.35 21.35
C ALA A 343 21.49 -3.97 20.89
N GLU A 344 21.94 -2.89 21.54
CA GLU A 344 21.64 -1.51 21.10
C GLU A 344 22.26 -1.17 19.75
N ALA A 345 23.53 -1.55 19.52
CA ALA A 345 24.21 -1.34 18.25
C ALA A 345 23.56 -2.14 17.09
N GLU A 346 23.06 -3.33 17.37
CA GLU A 346 22.35 -4.16 16.37
C GLU A 346 20.97 -3.58 16.05
N ALA A 347 20.24 -3.11 17.05
CA ALA A 347 18.97 -2.40 16.87
C ALA A 347 19.14 -1.09 16.08
N GLU A 348 20.25 -0.36 16.32
CA GLU A 348 20.57 0.86 15.58
C GLU A 348 20.85 0.60 14.08
N ARG A 349 21.60 -0.46 13.78
CA ARG A 349 21.83 -0.91 12.40
C ARG A 349 20.53 -1.32 11.68
N GLN A 350 19.63 -2.02 12.38
CA GLN A 350 18.34 -2.38 11.82
C GLN A 350 17.45 -1.15 11.56
N ARG A 351 17.51 -0.13 12.42
CA ARG A 351 16.82 1.15 12.21
C ARG A 351 17.34 1.93 11.01
N GLN A 352 18.67 1.99 10.85
CA GLN A 352 19.29 2.66 9.71
C GLN A 352 18.92 1.97 8.39
N ALA A 353 18.98 0.63 8.35
CA ALA A 353 18.57 -0.14 7.19
C ALA A 353 17.07 0.02 6.83
N ALA A 354 16.20 0.07 7.86
CA ALA A 354 14.77 0.35 7.66
C ALA A 354 14.52 1.78 7.15
N ALA A 355 15.25 2.76 7.67
CA ALA A 355 15.16 4.16 7.23
C ALA A 355 15.65 4.36 5.78
N GLU A 356 16.73 3.67 5.40
CA GLU A 356 17.21 3.67 4.01
C GLU A 356 16.23 3.00 3.05
N ALA A 357 15.61 1.87 3.45
CA ALA A 357 14.60 1.20 2.64
C ALA A 357 13.34 2.06 2.44
N ILE A 358 12.95 2.84 3.47
CA ILE A 358 11.85 3.80 3.35
C ILE A 358 12.23 4.95 2.40
N ARG A 359 13.43 5.53 2.54
CA ARG A 359 13.93 6.59 1.64
C ARG A 359 13.97 6.15 0.18
N GLN A 360 14.47 4.94 -0.08
CA GLN A 360 14.50 4.40 -1.45
C GLN A 360 13.09 4.23 -2.02
N LYS A 361 12.13 3.76 -1.22
CA LYS A 361 10.71 3.66 -1.63
C LYS A 361 10.08 5.03 -1.90
N GLU A 362 10.41 6.03 -1.09
CA GLU A 362 9.93 7.41 -1.29
C GLU A 362 10.54 8.05 -2.54
N GLU A 363 11.83 7.86 -2.77
CA GLU A 363 12.48 8.35 -3.99
C GLU A 363 11.93 7.67 -5.26
N GLN A 364 11.72 6.36 -5.21
CA GLN A 364 11.09 5.63 -6.33
C GLN A 364 9.68 6.15 -6.60
N ARG A 365 8.91 6.40 -5.54
CA ARG A 365 7.55 6.95 -5.61
C ARG A 365 7.53 8.38 -6.15
N GLN A 366 8.47 9.23 -5.72
CA GLN A 366 8.62 10.60 -6.21
C GLN A 366 8.98 10.63 -7.70
N ARG A 367 9.87 9.73 -8.14
CA ARG A 367 10.23 9.57 -9.57
C ARG A 367 9.03 9.15 -10.41
N LEU A 368 8.21 8.23 -9.90
CA LEU A 368 6.96 7.81 -10.56
C LEU A 368 5.95 8.95 -10.67
N LEU A 369 5.80 9.77 -9.62
CA LEU A 369 4.92 10.93 -9.63
C LEU A 369 5.38 12.00 -10.62
N ASN A 370 6.68 12.28 -10.68
CA ASN A 370 7.24 13.22 -11.65
C ASN A 370 7.07 12.72 -13.09
N GLN A 371 7.20 11.41 -13.32
CA GLN A 371 6.91 10.81 -14.62
C GLN A 371 5.41 10.91 -14.98
N LEU A 372 4.52 10.70 -13.99
CA LEU A 372 3.07 10.83 -14.17
C LEU A 372 2.67 12.27 -14.50
N ASN A 373 3.24 13.23 -13.78
CA ASN A 373 2.98 14.67 -14.01
C ASN A 373 3.51 15.11 -15.39
N GLN A 374 4.69 14.64 -15.80
CA GLN A 374 5.21 14.91 -17.14
C GLN A 374 4.30 14.36 -18.26
N VAL A 375 3.70 13.18 -18.04
CA VAL A 375 2.74 12.60 -18.99
C VAL A 375 1.41 13.37 -19.03
N LEU A 376 0.99 13.97 -17.90
CA LEU A 376 -0.22 14.79 -17.82
C LEU A 376 -0.03 16.17 -18.48
N GLU A 377 1.12 16.82 -18.25
CA GLU A 377 1.43 18.13 -18.88
C GLU A 377 1.58 18.04 -20.41
N THR A 378 1.93 16.87 -20.95
CA THR A 378 2.02 16.67 -22.40
C THR A 378 0.69 16.36 -23.08
N LYS A 379 -0.42 16.22 -22.32
CA LYS A 379 -1.78 16.01 -22.88
C LYS A 379 -2.56 17.32 -23.11
N ASP A 380 -2.11 18.43 -22.54
CA ASP A 380 -2.78 19.74 -22.63
C ASP A 380 -2.14 20.69 -23.67
N THR A 381 -1.26 20.16 -24.51
CA THR A 381 -0.80 20.81 -25.76
C THR A 381 -1.13 19.91 -26.95
#